data_6155495f8510a36fc6419a7e3e7196f5
#
_entry.id   6155495f8510a36fc6419a7e3e7196f5
#
_cell.length_a   1.000
_cell.length_b   1.000
_cell.length_c   1.000
_cell.angle_alpha   90.00
_cell.angle_beta   90.00
_cell.angle_gamma   90.00
#
_symmetry.space_group_name_H-M   'P 1'
#
loop_
_entity.id
_entity.type
_entity.pdbx_description
1 polymer ?
#
loop_
_entity_poly.entity_id
_entity_poly.type
_entity_poly.pdbx_seq_one_letter_code
_entity_poly.pdbx_strand_id
1 'polypeptide(L)'
;RDAAEDEEVAGLYLRLGASSLGWANVSELRDAILEFQAAGKPCVAWTEQLTTKDYLLASSCETVHMAPAGAILVTGLATTRMYYAETFERYGVSANFEHVGDFKSAVEPYERTGPSVAAQQANDTLLDGLYGVLIDGISAGRKVEPDVARGWLNDPPITPEDALQAGMVDHLSYSDEARSSVGEDIKFLSEKDWMRDRRQAWKGKGTRIAVIYADGAIVDGRSNQDMFGSRYIGHQTVVSQLRKVRKDEDVAAVVLRVNSPGGSGSASDAIWREVVLTRDEKPVVVSMGDYAASGGYYISMAANHIFAEPGTLTGSIGVFGGKMNLAGVYEDFGVHLHTDQRGKYANLLSGTSDFNDDERVKFKGFLAGFYDIFVTKAAEGRNM
;
A
#
# COMPACT_ATOMS: atom_id res chain seq x y z
N ARG A 1 -19.71 2.33 7.32
CA ARG A 1 -20.01 2.57 8.73
C ARG A 1 -21.22 3.50 8.88
N ASP A 2 -21.14 4.72 8.40
CA ASP A 2 -22.29 5.68 8.50
C ASP A 2 -23.59 5.11 7.92
N ALA A 3 -23.53 4.33 6.84
CA ALA A 3 -24.68 3.64 6.27
C ALA A 3 -25.24 2.55 7.18
N ALA A 4 -24.45 2.01 8.10
CA ALA A 4 -24.93 1.05 9.11
C ALA A 4 -25.88 1.72 10.10
N GLU A 5 -25.63 2.98 10.46
CA GLU A 5 -26.44 3.76 11.40
C GLU A 5 -27.61 4.50 10.72
N ASP A 6 -27.63 4.57 9.38
CA ASP A 6 -28.65 5.28 8.61
C ASP A 6 -29.92 4.45 8.43
N GLU A 7 -30.99 4.80 9.12
CA GLU A 7 -32.30 4.10 9.06
C GLU A 7 -32.90 4.06 7.64
N GLU A 8 -32.52 4.97 6.75
CA GLU A 8 -32.99 4.99 5.37
C GLU A 8 -32.24 3.99 4.47
N VAL A 9 -31.10 3.47 4.94
CA VAL A 9 -30.34 2.46 4.19
C VAL A 9 -30.80 1.06 4.56
N ALA A 10 -31.49 0.40 3.62
CA ALA A 10 -32.06 -0.93 3.83
C ALA A 10 -31.06 -2.07 3.63
N GLY A 11 -30.01 -1.89 2.83
CA GLY A 11 -29.05 -2.94 2.53
C GLY A 11 -27.89 -2.42 1.64
N LEU A 12 -26.92 -3.29 1.39
CA LEU A 12 -25.77 -3.03 0.54
C LEU A 12 -25.76 -4.01 -0.64
N TYR A 13 -25.70 -3.46 -1.86
CA TYR A 13 -25.41 -4.22 -3.07
C TYR A 13 -23.97 -3.88 -3.50
N LEU A 14 -23.09 -4.88 -3.42
CA LEU A 14 -21.67 -4.76 -3.75
C LEU A 14 -21.41 -5.37 -5.13
N ARG A 15 -21.22 -4.55 -6.14
CA ARG A 15 -20.79 -5.00 -7.46
C ARG A 15 -19.28 -5.04 -7.54
N LEU A 16 -18.74 -6.24 -7.72
CA LEU A 16 -17.30 -6.50 -7.84
C LEU A 16 -16.90 -6.74 -9.29
N GLY A 17 -15.66 -6.39 -9.63
CA GLY A 17 -15.06 -6.68 -10.93
C GLY A 17 -13.62 -6.17 -10.98
N ALA A 18 -12.66 -7.08 -11.13
CA ALA A 18 -11.22 -6.85 -11.31
C ALA A 18 -10.67 -5.64 -10.54
N SER A 19 -10.89 -5.63 -9.24
CA SER A 19 -10.53 -4.53 -8.35
C SER A 19 -9.01 -4.30 -8.31
N SER A 20 -8.58 -3.04 -8.42
CA SER A 20 -7.19 -2.61 -8.21
C SER A 20 -6.84 -2.33 -6.75
N LEU A 21 -7.74 -2.61 -5.81
CA LEU A 21 -7.52 -2.41 -4.38
C LEU A 21 -6.33 -3.24 -3.89
N GLY A 22 -5.54 -2.66 -3.00
CA GLY A 22 -4.51 -3.39 -2.30
C GLY A 22 -5.07 -4.17 -1.10
N TRP A 23 -4.22 -4.95 -0.44
CA TRP A 23 -4.62 -5.89 0.61
C TRP A 23 -5.21 -5.20 1.83
N ALA A 24 -4.60 -4.11 2.29
CA ALA A 24 -5.11 -3.37 3.45
C ALA A 24 -6.46 -2.72 3.15
N ASN A 25 -6.62 -2.12 1.97
CA ASN A 25 -7.90 -1.53 1.57
C ASN A 25 -9.02 -2.58 1.48
N VAL A 26 -8.73 -3.80 1.04
CA VAL A 26 -9.70 -4.91 1.04
C VAL A 26 -10.07 -5.28 2.48
N SER A 27 -9.09 -5.36 3.41
CA SER A 27 -9.36 -5.63 4.83
C SER A 27 -10.24 -4.57 5.46
N GLU A 28 -9.93 -3.27 5.25
CA GLU A 28 -10.74 -2.15 5.76
C GLU A 28 -12.19 -2.19 5.26
N LEU A 29 -12.38 -2.52 3.97
CA LEU A 29 -13.73 -2.64 3.40
C LEU A 29 -14.46 -3.85 3.96
N ARG A 30 -13.77 -4.98 4.14
CA ARG A 30 -14.34 -6.16 4.81
C ARG A 30 -14.88 -5.81 6.19
N ASP A 31 -14.06 -5.17 7.02
CA ASP A 31 -14.44 -4.80 8.38
C ASP A 31 -15.65 -3.86 8.38
N ALA A 32 -15.69 -2.89 7.46
CA ALA A 32 -16.82 -2.00 7.29
C ALA A 32 -18.11 -2.73 6.86
N ILE A 33 -17.99 -3.76 5.98
CA ILE A 33 -19.13 -4.60 5.56
C ILE A 33 -19.63 -5.47 6.73
N LEU A 34 -18.72 -6.05 7.52
CA LEU A 34 -19.09 -6.85 8.69
C LEU A 34 -19.79 -6.00 9.75
N GLU A 35 -19.30 -4.75 10.02
CA GLU A 35 -19.99 -3.80 10.89
C GLU A 35 -21.38 -3.44 10.35
N PHE A 36 -21.52 -3.24 9.04
CA PHE A 36 -22.79 -2.96 8.40
C PHE A 36 -23.80 -4.10 8.59
N GLN A 37 -23.36 -5.34 8.43
CA GLN A 37 -24.21 -6.51 8.65
C GLN A 37 -24.53 -6.74 10.13
N ALA A 38 -23.59 -6.41 11.04
CA ALA A 38 -23.83 -6.47 12.50
C ALA A 38 -24.95 -5.51 12.95
N ALA A 39 -25.20 -4.44 12.17
CA ALA A 39 -26.38 -3.56 12.36
C ALA A 39 -27.70 -4.15 11.82
N GLY A 40 -27.71 -5.41 11.39
CA GLY A 40 -28.90 -6.12 10.90
C GLY A 40 -29.28 -5.82 9.45
N LYS A 41 -28.36 -5.24 8.66
CA LYS A 41 -28.61 -4.88 7.26
C LYS A 41 -27.95 -5.89 6.30
N PRO A 42 -28.67 -6.40 5.30
CA PRO A 42 -28.12 -7.40 4.37
C PRO A 42 -27.04 -6.80 3.47
N CYS A 43 -26.02 -7.61 3.14
CA CYS A 43 -25.04 -7.35 2.11
C CYS A 43 -25.11 -8.44 1.05
N VAL A 44 -25.35 -8.04 -0.19
CA VAL A 44 -25.34 -8.91 -1.36
C VAL A 44 -24.17 -8.52 -2.26
N ALA A 45 -23.24 -9.45 -2.47
CA ALA A 45 -22.16 -9.29 -3.46
C ALA A 45 -22.58 -9.91 -4.79
N TRP A 46 -22.26 -9.24 -5.89
CA TRP A 46 -22.43 -9.77 -7.24
C TRP A 46 -21.19 -9.51 -8.10
N THR A 47 -20.83 -10.50 -8.92
CA THR A 47 -19.67 -10.41 -9.82
C THR A 47 -19.86 -11.17 -11.12
N GLU A 48 -19.23 -10.67 -12.19
CA GLU A 48 -19.01 -11.40 -13.46
C GLU A 48 -17.64 -12.10 -13.47
N GLN A 49 -16.68 -11.57 -12.68
CA GLN A 49 -15.33 -12.11 -12.61
C GLN A 49 -14.84 -12.10 -11.17
N LEU A 50 -14.51 -13.27 -10.65
CA LEU A 50 -14.10 -13.45 -9.28
C LEU A 50 -12.60 -13.71 -9.20
N THR A 51 -11.82 -12.69 -8.81
CA THR A 51 -10.39 -12.83 -8.53
C THR A 51 -10.15 -13.19 -7.06
N THR A 52 -8.94 -13.61 -6.71
CA THR A 52 -8.58 -13.98 -5.32
C THR A 52 -8.89 -12.85 -4.32
N LYS A 53 -8.54 -11.61 -4.61
CA LYS A 53 -8.83 -10.46 -3.74
C LYS A 53 -10.31 -10.08 -3.73
N ASP A 54 -10.96 -10.14 -4.88
CA ASP A 54 -12.40 -9.87 -4.95
C ASP A 54 -13.20 -10.91 -4.18
N TYR A 55 -12.75 -12.18 -4.17
CA TYR A 55 -13.39 -13.23 -3.37
C TYR A 55 -13.23 -13.01 -1.87
N LEU A 56 -12.03 -12.56 -1.43
CA LEU A 56 -11.84 -12.16 -0.04
C LEU A 56 -12.84 -11.08 0.38
N LEU A 57 -13.11 -10.10 -0.49
CA LEU A 57 -14.08 -9.05 -0.22
C LEU A 57 -15.52 -9.56 -0.34
N ALA A 58 -15.87 -10.32 -1.39
CA ALA A 58 -17.19 -10.89 -1.58
C ALA A 58 -17.61 -11.77 -0.42
N SER A 59 -16.68 -12.60 0.10
CA SER A 59 -16.91 -13.50 1.23
C SER A 59 -17.32 -12.80 2.52
N SER A 60 -17.16 -11.47 2.62
CA SER A 60 -17.67 -10.70 3.77
C SER A 60 -19.16 -10.42 3.69
N CYS A 61 -19.79 -10.50 2.52
CA CYS A 61 -21.23 -10.33 2.36
C CYS A 61 -21.99 -11.62 2.75
N GLU A 62 -23.23 -11.45 3.19
CA GLU A 62 -24.10 -12.55 3.59
C GLU A 62 -24.38 -13.52 2.44
N THR A 63 -24.59 -12.97 1.23
CA THR A 63 -24.78 -13.74 0.01
C THR A 63 -23.86 -13.29 -1.10
N VAL A 64 -23.33 -14.26 -1.83
CA VAL A 64 -22.46 -14.06 -2.99
C VAL A 64 -23.14 -14.61 -4.23
N HIS A 65 -23.47 -13.71 -5.15
CA HIS A 65 -24.04 -14.03 -6.45
C HIS A 65 -22.98 -13.94 -7.54
N MET A 66 -23.05 -14.82 -8.50
CA MET A 66 -22.17 -14.82 -9.65
C MET A 66 -22.96 -14.94 -10.95
N ALA A 67 -22.50 -14.23 -11.99
CA ALA A 67 -23.08 -14.36 -13.32
C ALA A 67 -22.96 -15.82 -13.84
N PRO A 68 -24.02 -16.41 -14.48
CA PRO A 68 -23.96 -17.79 -14.97
C PRO A 68 -22.85 -18.06 -15.99
N ALA A 69 -22.42 -17.05 -16.72
CA ALA A 69 -21.28 -17.12 -17.66
C ALA A 69 -20.04 -16.40 -17.13
N GLY A 70 -19.91 -16.27 -15.83
CA GLY A 70 -18.81 -15.59 -15.19
C GLY A 70 -17.48 -16.36 -15.23
N ALA A 71 -16.38 -15.71 -14.85
CA ALA A 71 -15.05 -16.31 -14.79
C ALA A 71 -14.53 -16.36 -13.33
N ILE A 72 -13.97 -17.51 -12.94
CA ILE A 72 -13.36 -17.70 -11.61
C ILE A 72 -11.86 -17.78 -11.76
N LEU A 73 -11.15 -16.89 -11.06
CA LEU A 73 -9.71 -16.76 -11.02
C LEU A 73 -9.21 -16.67 -9.57
N VAL A 74 -9.73 -17.55 -8.71
CA VAL A 74 -9.38 -17.59 -7.28
C VAL A 74 -8.25 -18.61 -7.10
N THR A 75 -7.03 -18.24 -7.50
CA THR A 75 -5.88 -19.15 -7.69
C THR A 75 -4.77 -18.99 -6.65
N GLY A 76 -5.06 -18.40 -5.49
CA GLY A 76 -4.02 -18.13 -4.47
C GLY A 76 -3.13 -16.93 -4.80
N LEU A 77 -1.87 -16.96 -4.34
CA LEU A 77 -0.91 -15.87 -4.44
C LEU A 77 0.35 -16.30 -5.17
N ALA A 78 0.83 -15.45 -6.05
CA ALA A 78 2.14 -15.60 -6.67
C ALA A 78 2.82 -14.24 -6.84
N THR A 79 4.15 -14.20 -6.66
CA THR A 79 4.98 -13.04 -6.98
C THR A 79 6.09 -13.43 -7.94
N THR A 80 6.34 -12.60 -8.93
CA THR A 80 7.48 -12.74 -9.85
C THR A 80 8.37 -11.53 -9.68
N ARG A 81 9.65 -11.77 -9.42
CA ARG A 81 10.67 -10.72 -9.31
C ARG A 81 11.64 -10.84 -10.47
N MET A 82 11.96 -9.72 -11.11
CA MET A 82 12.93 -9.67 -12.20
C MET A 82 14.27 -9.20 -11.67
N TYR A 83 15.36 -9.79 -12.20
CA TYR A 83 16.74 -9.47 -11.87
C TYR A 83 17.46 -9.11 -13.15
N TYR A 84 18.20 -8.01 -13.17
CA TYR A 84 18.70 -7.37 -14.38
C TYR A 84 20.24 -7.32 -14.45
N ALA A 85 20.97 -7.89 -13.48
CA ALA A 85 22.43 -7.78 -13.43
C ALA A 85 23.11 -8.19 -14.74
N GLU A 86 22.77 -9.36 -15.30
CA GLU A 86 23.33 -9.83 -16.57
C GLU A 86 22.90 -8.97 -17.77
N THR A 87 21.71 -8.40 -17.71
CA THR A 87 21.24 -7.45 -18.75
C THR A 87 22.08 -6.20 -18.72
N PHE A 88 22.33 -5.65 -17.54
CA PHE A 88 23.16 -4.46 -17.38
C PHE A 88 24.60 -4.70 -17.82
N GLU A 89 25.19 -5.81 -17.40
CA GLU A 89 26.54 -6.20 -17.84
C GLU A 89 26.62 -6.29 -19.37
N ARG A 90 25.64 -6.92 -20.02
CA ARG A 90 25.57 -7.05 -21.49
C ARG A 90 25.54 -5.72 -22.24
N TYR A 91 24.91 -4.70 -21.63
CA TYR A 91 24.75 -3.38 -22.24
C TYR A 91 25.70 -2.33 -21.64
N GLY A 92 26.78 -2.75 -20.99
CA GLY A 92 27.81 -1.85 -20.47
C GLY A 92 27.34 -0.95 -19.34
N VAL A 93 26.28 -1.34 -18.62
CA VAL A 93 25.78 -0.66 -17.42
C VAL A 93 26.34 -1.35 -16.18
N SER A 94 26.95 -0.58 -15.29
CA SER A 94 27.40 -1.08 -13.97
C SER A 94 26.54 -0.50 -12.86
N ALA A 95 25.89 -1.35 -12.08
CA ALA A 95 25.11 -0.97 -10.93
C ALA A 95 26.01 -0.84 -9.70
N ASN A 96 26.00 0.33 -9.09
CA ASN A 96 26.81 0.64 -7.91
C ASN A 96 25.89 1.10 -6.78
N PHE A 97 25.34 0.15 -6.03
CA PHE A 97 24.48 0.42 -4.91
C PHE A 97 25.09 -0.01 -3.59
N GLU A 98 24.67 0.62 -2.54
CA GLU A 98 24.95 0.27 -1.15
C GLU A 98 23.67 0.31 -0.36
N HIS A 99 23.53 -0.56 0.64
CA HIS A 99 22.39 -0.55 1.54
C HIS A 99 22.83 -0.81 2.98
N VAL A 100 21.97 -0.42 3.92
CA VAL A 100 22.11 -0.74 5.34
C VAL A 100 20.84 -1.43 5.80
N GLY A 101 21.02 -2.56 6.48
CA GLY A 101 19.98 -3.51 6.88
C GLY A 101 19.92 -4.72 5.94
N ASP A 102 20.00 -5.94 6.52
CA ASP A 102 20.09 -7.20 5.76
C ASP A 102 18.84 -7.45 4.90
N PHE A 103 17.68 -6.96 5.33
CA PHE A 103 16.41 -7.09 4.62
C PHE A 103 16.12 -5.92 3.67
N LYS A 104 17.06 -4.97 3.49
CA LYS A 104 16.91 -3.86 2.54
C LYS A 104 17.30 -4.27 1.14
N SER A 105 16.52 -5.14 0.53
CA SER A 105 16.82 -5.82 -0.74
C SER A 105 16.38 -5.07 -2.01
N ALA A 106 15.94 -3.81 -1.89
CA ALA A 106 15.41 -3.04 -3.02
C ALA A 106 16.39 -2.86 -4.19
N VAL A 107 17.69 -2.95 -3.94
CA VAL A 107 18.74 -2.81 -4.96
C VAL A 107 19.16 -4.14 -5.59
N GLU A 108 18.84 -5.28 -4.99
CA GLU A 108 19.24 -6.60 -5.48
C GLU A 108 18.82 -6.89 -6.93
N PRO A 109 17.65 -6.43 -7.43
CA PRO A 109 17.28 -6.62 -8.82
C PRO A 109 18.29 -6.07 -9.83
N TYR A 110 19.06 -5.08 -9.45
CA TYR A 110 20.05 -4.43 -10.32
C TYR A 110 21.44 -5.05 -10.25
N GLU A 111 21.76 -5.77 -9.17
CA GLU A 111 23.10 -6.27 -8.85
C GLU A 111 23.20 -7.79 -8.85
N ARG A 112 22.06 -8.50 -8.88
CA ARG A 112 22.01 -9.95 -8.72
C ARG A 112 21.20 -10.62 -9.84
N THR A 113 21.33 -11.93 -9.95
CA THR A 113 20.54 -12.80 -10.83
C THR A 113 19.43 -13.53 -10.10
N GLY A 114 19.31 -13.32 -8.78
CA GLY A 114 18.28 -13.90 -7.92
C GLY A 114 18.33 -13.31 -6.52
N PRO A 115 17.35 -13.64 -5.66
CA PRO A 115 17.25 -13.08 -4.32
C PRO A 115 18.39 -13.54 -3.41
N SER A 116 18.77 -12.69 -2.45
CA SER A 116 19.53 -13.12 -1.29
C SER A 116 18.66 -13.98 -0.37
N VAL A 117 19.31 -14.67 0.59
CA VAL A 117 18.60 -15.45 1.62
C VAL A 117 17.65 -14.55 2.42
N ALA A 118 18.09 -13.36 2.81
CA ALA A 118 17.28 -12.40 3.54
C ALA A 118 16.09 -11.89 2.70
N ALA A 119 16.31 -11.57 1.43
CA ALA A 119 15.24 -11.14 0.52
C ALA A 119 14.21 -12.27 0.27
N GLN A 120 14.66 -13.51 0.17
CA GLN A 120 13.77 -14.66 0.04
C GLN A 120 12.94 -14.85 1.31
N GLN A 121 13.58 -14.85 2.48
CA GLN A 121 12.90 -14.96 3.77
C GLN A 121 11.85 -13.89 3.97
N ALA A 122 12.16 -12.62 3.64
CA ALA A 122 11.20 -11.52 3.73
C ALA A 122 10.00 -11.73 2.82
N ASN A 123 10.24 -12.21 1.59
CA ASN A 123 9.16 -12.48 0.63
C ASN A 123 8.28 -13.66 1.07
N ASP A 124 8.88 -14.73 1.58
CA ASP A 124 8.14 -15.90 2.06
C ASP A 124 7.25 -15.50 3.26
N THR A 125 7.83 -14.76 4.22
CA THR A 125 7.06 -14.23 5.36
C THR A 125 5.89 -13.33 4.92
N LEU A 126 6.10 -12.49 3.91
CA LEU A 126 5.05 -11.63 3.36
C LEU A 126 3.94 -12.47 2.70
N LEU A 127 4.30 -13.43 1.86
CA LEU A 127 3.34 -14.30 1.18
C LEU A 127 2.56 -15.16 2.17
N ASP A 128 3.22 -15.73 3.17
CA ASP A 128 2.58 -16.52 4.23
C ASP A 128 1.58 -15.67 5.02
N GLY A 129 1.98 -14.44 5.37
CA GLY A 129 1.09 -13.50 6.06
C GLY A 129 -0.16 -13.14 5.25
N LEU A 130 0.01 -12.78 3.97
CA LEU A 130 -1.12 -12.47 3.07
C LEU A 130 -1.99 -13.70 2.80
N TYR A 131 -1.37 -14.88 2.68
CA TYR A 131 -2.11 -16.12 2.50
C TYR A 131 -2.93 -16.49 3.75
N GLY A 132 -2.37 -16.23 4.95
CA GLY A 132 -3.11 -16.32 6.21
C GLY A 132 -4.35 -15.41 6.23
N VAL A 133 -4.19 -14.14 5.87
CA VAL A 133 -5.31 -13.17 5.75
C VAL A 133 -6.40 -13.68 4.80
N LEU A 134 -6.01 -14.29 3.67
CA LEU A 134 -6.96 -14.91 2.73
C LEU A 134 -7.74 -16.05 3.35
N ILE A 135 -7.05 -17.04 3.92
CA ILE A 135 -7.66 -18.22 4.52
C ILE A 135 -8.61 -17.83 5.63
N ASP A 136 -8.14 -17.03 6.59
CA ASP A 136 -8.92 -16.61 7.76
C ASP A 136 -10.14 -15.79 7.33
N GLY A 137 -9.93 -14.88 6.38
CA GLY A 137 -10.99 -14.03 5.89
C GLY A 137 -12.08 -14.78 5.13
N ILE A 138 -11.70 -15.68 4.23
CA ILE A 138 -12.66 -16.51 3.46
C ILE A 138 -13.37 -17.50 4.40
N SER A 139 -12.62 -18.16 5.29
CA SER A 139 -13.16 -19.12 6.27
C SER A 139 -14.21 -18.45 7.15
N ALA A 140 -13.89 -17.30 7.74
CA ALA A 140 -14.81 -16.56 8.60
C ALA A 140 -16.04 -16.05 7.84
N GLY A 141 -15.84 -15.50 6.64
CA GLY A 141 -16.92 -14.94 5.82
C GLY A 141 -17.90 -16.01 5.29
N ARG A 142 -17.36 -17.13 4.84
CA ARG A 142 -18.17 -18.27 4.32
C ARG A 142 -18.59 -19.25 5.40
N LYS A 143 -18.16 -19.06 6.66
CA LYS A 143 -18.44 -19.94 7.81
C LYS A 143 -18.05 -21.41 7.53
N VAL A 144 -16.86 -21.58 6.96
CA VAL A 144 -16.27 -22.88 6.65
C VAL A 144 -14.95 -23.07 7.41
N GLU A 145 -14.53 -24.34 7.57
CA GLU A 145 -13.21 -24.63 8.17
C GLU A 145 -12.07 -24.07 7.30
N PRO A 146 -10.95 -23.63 7.90
CA PRO A 146 -9.81 -23.07 7.15
C PRO A 146 -9.27 -23.99 6.06
N ASP A 147 -9.34 -25.30 6.24
CA ASP A 147 -8.88 -26.27 5.24
C ASP A 147 -9.80 -26.32 4.01
N VAL A 148 -11.09 -26.01 4.16
CA VAL A 148 -12.00 -25.87 3.01
C VAL A 148 -11.63 -24.63 2.20
N ALA A 149 -11.41 -23.48 2.85
CA ALA A 149 -10.94 -22.26 2.19
C ALA A 149 -9.60 -22.48 1.49
N ARG A 150 -8.68 -23.20 2.13
CA ARG A 150 -7.38 -23.59 1.55
C ARG A 150 -7.56 -24.49 0.33
N GLY A 151 -8.50 -25.42 0.39
CA GLY A 151 -8.84 -26.29 -0.74
C GLY A 151 -9.28 -25.50 -1.96
N TRP A 152 -10.13 -24.51 -1.79
CA TRP A 152 -10.59 -23.64 -2.87
C TRP A 152 -9.48 -22.81 -3.53
N LEU A 153 -8.43 -22.46 -2.79
CA LEU A 153 -7.29 -21.72 -3.34
C LEU A 153 -6.26 -22.63 -4.04
N ASN A 154 -6.15 -23.89 -3.60
CA ASN A 154 -5.19 -24.86 -4.15
C ASN A 154 -5.75 -25.63 -5.36
N ASP A 155 -7.05 -25.91 -5.36
CA ASP A 155 -7.77 -26.58 -6.44
C ASP A 155 -9.10 -25.83 -6.69
N PRO A 156 -9.02 -24.65 -7.29
CA PRO A 156 -10.17 -23.77 -7.44
C PRO A 156 -11.20 -24.34 -8.41
N PRO A 157 -12.50 -24.18 -8.11
CA PRO A 157 -13.53 -24.35 -9.11
C PRO A 157 -13.25 -23.47 -10.34
N ILE A 158 -13.46 -24.01 -11.52
CA ILE A 158 -13.19 -23.30 -12.77
C ILE A 158 -14.46 -22.81 -13.48
N THR A 159 -15.61 -23.37 -13.12
CA THR A 159 -16.91 -22.91 -13.63
C THR A 159 -17.78 -22.33 -12.52
N PRO A 160 -18.71 -21.42 -12.87
CA PRO A 160 -19.69 -20.92 -11.88
C PRO A 160 -20.50 -22.02 -11.21
N GLU A 161 -20.87 -23.06 -11.95
CA GLU A 161 -21.60 -24.23 -11.44
C GLU A 161 -20.78 -25.01 -10.40
N ASP A 162 -19.48 -25.22 -10.66
CA ASP A 162 -18.58 -25.87 -9.69
C ASP A 162 -18.42 -25.03 -8.43
N ALA A 163 -18.34 -23.71 -8.56
CA ALA A 163 -18.25 -22.80 -7.41
C ALA A 163 -19.54 -22.81 -6.57
N LEU A 164 -20.70 -22.89 -7.20
CA LEU A 164 -21.98 -23.05 -6.52
C LEU A 164 -22.01 -24.39 -5.76
N GLN A 165 -21.62 -25.50 -6.41
CA GLN A 165 -21.57 -26.82 -5.79
C GLN A 165 -20.56 -26.89 -4.64
N ALA A 166 -19.43 -26.21 -4.76
CA ALA A 166 -18.41 -26.12 -3.71
C ALA A 166 -18.83 -25.20 -2.54
N GLY A 167 -19.90 -24.41 -2.68
CA GLY A 167 -20.33 -23.45 -1.67
C GLY A 167 -19.50 -22.17 -1.65
N MET A 168 -18.70 -21.90 -2.68
CA MET A 168 -17.98 -20.64 -2.83
C MET A 168 -18.91 -19.47 -3.12
N VAL A 169 -19.95 -19.70 -3.92
CA VAL A 169 -21.02 -18.75 -4.21
C VAL A 169 -22.37 -19.35 -3.83
N ASP A 170 -23.36 -18.49 -3.58
CA ASP A 170 -24.68 -18.93 -3.11
C ASP A 170 -25.68 -19.02 -4.26
N HIS A 171 -25.51 -18.18 -5.29
CA HIS A 171 -26.44 -18.11 -6.41
C HIS A 171 -25.72 -17.83 -7.72
N LEU A 172 -26.21 -18.45 -8.80
CA LEU A 172 -25.93 -18.04 -10.17
C LEU A 172 -27.09 -17.17 -10.66
N SER A 173 -26.82 -15.88 -10.86
CA SER A 173 -27.87 -14.92 -11.22
C SER A 173 -27.30 -13.73 -12.01
N TYR A 174 -28.17 -13.08 -12.75
CA TYR A 174 -27.83 -11.80 -13.35
C TYR A 174 -27.85 -10.65 -12.32
N SER A 175 -27.24 -9.52 -12.69
CA SER A 175 -27.07 -8.37 -11.79
C SER A 175 -28.39 -7.78 -11.29
N ASP A 176 -29.45 -7.82 -12.10
CA ASP A 176 -30.79 -7.35 -11.75
C ASP A 176 -31.46 -8.27 -10.73
N GLU A 177 -31.32 -9.59 -10.88
CA GLU A 177 -31.82 -10.58 -9.91
C GLU A 177 -31.10 -10.45 -8.56
N ALA A 178 -29.76 -10.36 -8.58
CA ALA A 178 -28.97 -10.15 -7.36
C ALA A 178 -29.30 -8.82 -6.67
N ARG A 179 -29.60 -7.75 -7.41
CA ARG A 179 -30.09 -6.50 -6.84
C ARG A 179 -31.42 -6.66 -6.17
N SER A 180 -32.36 -7.36 -6.80
CA SER A 180 -33.69 -7.59 -6.27
C SER A 180 -33.69 -8.42 -4.98
N SER A 181 -32.65 -9.24 -4.73
CA SER A 181 -32.52 -10.04 -3.51
C SER A 181 -32.16 -9.19 -2.26
N VAL A 182 -31.71 -7.94 -2.42
CA VAL A 182 -31.46 -7.03 -1.27
C VAL A 182 -32.76 -6.65 -0.58
N GLY A 183 -33.87 -6.56 -1.31
CA GLY A 183 -35.20 -6.26 -0.78
C GLY A 183 -36.16 -5.80 -1.86
N GLU A 184 -37.46 -5.81 -1.54
CA GLU A 184 -38.53 -5.34 -2.42
C GLU A 184 -38.70 -3.82 -2.30
N ASP A 185 -39.09 -3.16 -3.37
CA ASP A 185 -39.38 -1.71 -3.45
C ASP A 185 -38.23 -0.79 -3.00
N ILE A 186 -36.98 -1.23 -3.16
CA ILE A 186 -35.79 -0.48 -2.76
C ILE A 186 -35.28 0.40 -3.91
N LYS A 187 -35.01 1.67 -3.61
CA LYS A 187 -34.32 2.58 -4.51
C LYS A 187 -32.81 2.43 -4.32
N PHE A 188 -32.10 2.02 -5.39
CA PHE A 188 -30.64 1.96 -5.39
C PHE A 188 -30.05 3.34 -5.64
N LEU A 189 -29.15 3.76 -4.74
CA LEU A 189 -28.31 4.94 -4.88
C LEU A 189 -26.86 4.51 -5.07
N SER A 190 -26.11 5.23 -5.89
CA SER A 190 -24.65 5.07 -5.88
C SER A 190 -24.08 5.62 -4.56
N GLU A 191 -22.94 5.04 -4.10
CA GLU A 191 -22.21 5.58 -2.94
C GLU A 191 -21.98 7.10 -3.07
N LYS A 192 -21.58 7.56 -4.26
CA LYS A 192 -21.32 8.97 -4.55
C LYS A 192 -22.56 9.84 -4.34
N ASP A 193 -23.75 9.40 -4.75
CA ASP A 193 -24.98 10.14 -4.60
C ASP A 193 -25.41 10.19 -3.15
N TRP A 194 -25.35 9.04 -2.44
CA TRP A 194 -25.64 8.98 -1.02
C TRP A 194 -24.71 9.87 -0.19
N MET A 195 -23.39 9.84 -0.45
CA MET A 195 -22.40 10.69 0.22
C MET A 195 -22.58 12.18 -0.08
N ARG A 196 -23.05 12.55 -1.27
CA ARG A 196 -23.31 13.97 -1.62
C ARG A 196 -24.34 14.57 -0.72
N ASP A 197 -25.44 13.89 -0.49
CA ASP A 197 -26.56 14.39 0.32
C ASP A 197 -26.14 14.50 1.80
N ARG A 198 -25.37 13.55 2.28
CA ARG A 198 -24.84 13.52 3.65
C ARG A 198 -23.79 14.59 3.92
N ARG A 199 -22.88 14.85 2.99
CA ARG A 199 -21.88 15.92 3.15
C ARG A 199 -22.51 17.30 3.38
N GLN A 200 -23.68 17.55 2.83
CA GLN A 200 -24.40 18.79 3.10
C GLN A 200 -24.97 18.84 4.52
N ALA A 201 -25.44 17.71 5.03
CA ALA A 201 -25.99 17.61 6.38
C ALA A 201 -24.91 17.75 7.49
N TRP A 202 -23.67 17.39 7.21
CA TRP A 202 -22.56 17.44 8.18
C TRP A 202 -21.80 18.76 8.22
N LYS A 203 -22.00 19.64 7.24
CA LYS A 203 -21.32 20.93 7.20
C LYS A 203 -21.54 21.73 8.48
N GLY A 204 -20.45 21.99 9.21
CA GLY A 204 -20.41 22.87 10.39
C GLY A 204 -20.91 22.24 11.68
N LYS A 205 -21.11 20.94 11.77
CA LYS A 205 -21.53 20.25 12.99
C LYS A 205 -20.40 19.41 13.58
N GLY A 206 -20.25 19.45 14.91
CA GLY A 206 -19.33 18.61 15.67
C GLY A 206 -17.88 19.08 15.68
N THR A 207 -17.03 18.30 16.34
CA THR A 207 -15.59 18.51 16.44
C THR A 207 -14.90 18.25 15.11
N ARG A 208 -14.09 19.20 14.64
CA ARG A 208 -13.36 19.03 13.37
C ARG A 208 -12.11 18.20 13.57
N ILE A 209 -11.96 17.18 12.76
CA ILE A 209 -10.75 16.36 12.62
C ILE A 209 -10.20 16.55 11.22
N ALA A 210 -8.93 16.89 11.10
CA ALA A 210 -8.29 17.02 9.79
C ALA A 210 -7.76 15.67 9.31
N VAL A 211 -8.07 15.31 8.06
CA VAL A 211 -7.47 14.14 7.40
C VAL A 211 -6.51 14.64 6.33
N ILE A 212 -5.23 14.28 6.47
CA ILE A 212 -4.17 14.60 5.50
C ILE A 212 -3.76 13.30 4.81
N TYR A 213 -3.82 13.28 3.48
CA TYR A 213 -3.43 12.14 2.68
C TYR A 213 -1.98 12.25 2.24
N ALA A 214 -1.18 11.22 2.53
CA ALA A 214 0.18 11.01 2.06
C ALA A 214 0.20 9.74 1.19
N ASP A 215 -0.14 9.92 -0.11
CA ASP A 215 -0.33 8.83 -1.08
C ASP A 215 0.70 8.93 -2.21
N GLY A 216 1.57 7.91 -2.36
CA GLY A 216 2.62 7.80 -3.36
C GLY A 216 4.05 7.87 -2.80
N ALA A 217 5.04 8.00 -3.70
CA ALA A 217 6.45 8.10 -3.31
C ALA A 217 6.78 9.49 -2.73
N ILE A 218 7.61 9.54 -1.69
CA ILE A 218 8.03 10.79 -1.03
C ILE A 218 9.17 11.43 -1.81
N VAL A 219 8.99 12.70 -2.19
CA VAL A 219 9.93 13.48 -2.98
C VAL A 219 10.17 14.86 -2.40
N ASP A 220 11.29 15.46 -2.80
CA ASP A 220 11.57 16.87 -2.49
C ASP A 220 10.65 17.80 -3.30
N GLY A 221 10.29 18.94 -2.70
CA GLY A 221 9.43 19.93 -3.34
C GLY A 221 7.93 19.74 -3.03
N ARG A 222 7.08 20.06 -4.01
CA ARG A 222 5.62 20.01 -3.89
C ARG A 222 5.06 18.69 -4.40
N SER A 223 3.92 18.26 -3.84
CA SER A 223 3.17 17.12 -4.35
C SER A 223 2.74 17.34 -5.79
N ASN A 224 2.83 16.29 -6.58
CA ASN A 224 2.42 16.28 -7.98
C ASN A 224 1.89 14.91 -8.40
N GLN A 225 1.40 14.83 -9.61
CA GLN A 225 1.03 13.61 -10.28
C GLN A 225 1.67 13.61 -11.68
N ASP A 226 2.27 12.48 -12.06
CA ASP A 226 2.84 12.37 -13.40
C ASP A 226 1.78 12.10 -14.48
N MET A 227 2.21 12.08 -15.74
CA MET A 227 1.34 11.85 -16.91
C MET A 227 0.74 10.43 -16.94
N PHE A 228 1.30 9.49 -16.19
CA PHE A 228 0.83 8.11 -16.08
C PHE A 228 -0.07 7.90 -14.87
N GLY A 229 -0.35 8.94 -14.10
CA GLY A 229 -1.23 8.91 -12.92
C GLY A 229 -0.55 8.56 -11.61
N SER A 230 0.78 8.34 -11.57
CA SER A 230 1.52 8.10 -10.33
C SER A 230 1.53 9.36 -9.47
N ARG A 231 1.25 9.19 -8.19
CA ARG A 231 1.23 10.28 -7.22
C ARG A 231 2.54 10.39 -6.47
N TYR A 232 2.93 11.62 -6.17
CA TYR A 232 4.13 11.94 -5.40
C TYR A 232 3.81 12.85 -4.23
N ILE A 233 4.30 12.46 -3.06
CA ILE A 233 4.18 13.21 -1.80
C ILE A 233 5.33 14.20 -1.72
N GLY A 234 5.09 15.46 -2.07
CA GLY A 234 6.07 16.53 -1.88
C GLY A 234 6.09 17.01 -0.42
N HIS A 235 7.26 16.99 0.21
CA HIS A 235 7.37 17.37 1.62
C HIS A 235 6.85 18.79 1.91
N GLN A 236 7.04 19.73 1.00
CA GLN A 236 6.54 21.12 1.18
C GLN A 236 5.02 21.18 1.29
N THR A 237 4.31 20.33 0.54
CA THR A 237 2.84 20.26 0.59
C THR A 237 2.38 19.72 1.93
N VAL A 238 2.89 18.57 2.36
CA VAL A 238 2.46 17.92 3.61
C VAL A 238 2.85 18.74 4.84
N VAL A 239 4.07 19.28 4.87
CA VAL A 239 4.54 20.20 5.92
C VAL A 239 3.64 21.44 6.01
N SER A 240 3.27 22.04 4.87
CA SER A 240 2.35 23.20 4.85
C SER A 240 0.96 22.84 5.38
N GLN A 241 0.42 21.67 5.00
CA GLN A 241 -0.86 21.19 5.48
C GLN A 241 -0.85 20.94 6.98
N LEU A 242 0.14 20.19 7.50
CA LEU A 242 0.31 19.93 8.94
C LEU A 242 0.43 21.24 9.73
N ARG A 243 1.25 22.17 9.26
CA ARG A 243 1.44 23.49 9.89
C ARG A 243 0.14 24.32 9.92
N LYS A 244 -0.64 24.28 8.83
CA LYS A 244 -1.93 24.96 8.77
C LYS A 244 -2.90 24.38 9.78
N VAL A 245 -3.04 23.05 9.82
CA VAL A 245 -3.93 22.33 10.73
C VAL A 245 -3.52 22.51 12.19
N ARG A 246 -2.21 22.48 12.48
CA ARG A 246 -1.66 22.72 13.82
C ARG A 246 -2.10 24.08 14.39
N LYS A 247 -2.11 25.12 13.55
CA LYS A 247 -2.48 26.50 13.92
C LYS A 247 -3.99 26.77 13.91
N ASP A 248 -4.81 25.87 13.37
CA ASP A 248 -6.25 26.04 13.27
C ASP A 248 -6.91 25.59 14.60
N GLU A 249 -7.36 26.54 15.42
CA GLU A 249 -7.95 26.27 16.72
C GLU A 249 -9.24 25.45 16.65
N ASP A 250 -9.94 25.49 15.51
CA ASP A 250 -11.16 24.72 15.31
C ASP A 250 -10.89 23.23 15.00
N VAL A 251 -9.66 22.84 14.73
CA VAL A 251 -9.28 21.45 14.48
C VAL A 251 -8.72 20.82 15.75
N ALA A 252 -9.40 19.79 16.24
CA ALA A 252 -9.06 19.13 17.50
C ALA A 252 -8.00 18.02 17.36
N ALA A 253 -7.91 17.37 16.22
CA ALA A 253 -6.99 16.27 15.98
C ALA A 253 -6.65 16.12 14.48
N VAL A 254 -5.60 15.36 14.19
CA VAL A 254 -5.14 15.06 12.82
C VAL A 254 -5.09 13.55 12.61
N VAL A 255 -5.64 13.11 11.49
CA VAL A 255 -5.39 11.77 10.94
C VAL A 255 -4.48 11.93 9.72
N LEU A 256 -3.29 11.33 9.78
CA LEU A 256 -2.39 11.22 8.65
C LEU A 256 -2.60 9.85 7.99
N ARG A 257 -3.28 9.84 6.84
CA ARG A 257 -3.49 8.63 6.04
C ARG A 257 -2.28 8.41 5.15
N VAL A 258 -1.51 7.37 5.41
CA VAL A 258 -0.25 7.07 4.71
C VAL A 258 -0.42 5.85 3.80
N ASN A 259 -0.17 6.05 2.51
CA ASN A 259 -0.07 4.97 1.53
C ASN A 259 1.18 5.20 0.67
N SER A 260 2.36 4.86 1.22
CA SER A 260 3.65 5.24 0.65
C SER A 260 4.70 4.14 0.78
N PRO A 261 5.41 3.80 -0.30
CA PRO A 261 6.56 2.90 -0.26
C PRO A 261 7.82 3.56 0.34
N GLY A 262 7.75 4.87 0.62
CA GLY A 262 8.87 5.70 1.04
C GLY A 262 9.40 6.59 -0.08
N GLY A 263 10.68 6.96 -0.03
CA GLY A 263 11.31 7.85 -1.00
C GLY A 263 12.48 8.64 -0.39
N SER A 264 12.57 9.94 -0.69
CA SER A 264 13.63 10.83 -0.21
C SER A 264 13.71 10.86 1.32
N GLY A 265 14.89 10.57 1.86
CA GLY A 265 15.15 10.58 3.30
C GLY A 265 15.01 11.98 3.91
N SER A 266 15.57 13.00 3.26
CA SER A 266 15.49 14.40 3.70
C SER A 266 14.05 14.92 3.69
N ALA A 267 13.28 14.59 2.65
CA ALA A 267 11.88 14.95 2.55
C ALA A 267 11.04 14.25 3.65
N SER A 268 11.33 12.97 3.92
CA SER A 268 10.68 12.21 5.00
C SER A 268 11.00 12.81 6.37
N ASP A 269 12.25 13.22 6.60
CA ASP A 269 12.67 13.86 7.84
C ASP A 269 11.99 15.21 8.08
N ALA A 270 11.84 16.01 7.04
CA ALA A 270 11.12 17.28 7.11
C ALA A 270 9.63 17.10 7.48
N ILE A 271 8.96 16.09 6.90
CA ILE A 271 7.59 15.75 7.25
C ILE A 271 7.52 15.24 8.68
N TRP A 272 8.41 14.30 9.06
CA TRP A 272 8.48 13.76 10.43
C TRP A 272 8.60 14.88 11.47
N ARG A 273 9.46 15.87 11.23
CA ARG A 273 9.62 17.02 12.13
C ARG A 273 8.31 17.78 12.34
N GLU A 274 7.54 18.01 11.28
CA GLU A 274 6.25 18.71 11.41
C GLU A 274 5.18 17.83 12.06
N VAL A 275 5.24 16.49 11.89
CA VAL A 275 4.40 15.55 12.66
C VAL A 275 4.69 15.66 14.15
N VAL A 276 5.97 15.67 14.56
CA VAL A 276 6.37 15.88 15.97
C VAL A 276 5.80 17.19 16.52
N LEU A 277 6.02 18.30 15.82
CA LEU A 277 5.51 19.62 16.24
C LEU A 277 3.99 19.66 16.33
N THR A 278 3.30 18.95 15.45
CA THR A 278 1.84 18.88 15.46
C THR A 278 1.36 18.01 16.61
N ARG A 279 2.01 16.87 16.85
CA ARG A 279 1.69 15.94 17.95
C ARG A 279 1.83 16.62 19.34
N ASP A 280 2.77 17.53 19.49
CA ASP A 280 3.00 18.24 20.75
C ASP A 280 1.87 19.24 21.07
N GLU A 281 1.08 19.65 20.07
CA GLU A 281 -0.04 20.59 20.23
C GLU A 281 -1.42 19.90 20.09
N LYS A 282 -1.54 18.86 19.26
CA LYS A 282 -2.79 18.16 18.95
C LYS A 282 -2.56 16.68 18.73
N PRO A 283 -3.48 15.79 19.11
CA PRO A 283 -3.39 14.37 18.79
C PRO A 283 -3.17 14.15 17.29
N VAL A 284 -2.14 13.39 16.95
CA VAL A 284 -1.87 12.90 15.59
C VAL A 284 -1.97 11.39 15.56
N VAL A 285 -2.86 10.88 14.75
CA VAL A 285 -3.06 9.45 14.52
C VAL A 285 -2.65 9.14 13.09
N VAL A 286 -1.90 8.06 12.90
CA VAL A 286 -1.60 7.53 11.56
C VAL A 286 -2.53 6.36 11.26
N SER A 287 -3.12 6.38 10.06
CA SER A 287 -3.82 5.26 9.46
C SER A 287 -3.03 4.84 8.22
N MET A 288 -2.45 3.64 8.26
CA MET A 288 -1.68 3.08 7.15
C MET A 288 -2.60 2.44 6.13
N GLY A 289 -2.31 2.65 4.84
CA GLY A 289 -2.95 1.95 3.73
C GLY A 289 -2.23 0.66 3.36
N ASP A 290 -2.15 0.36 2.07
CA ASP A 290 -1.46 -0.82 1.57
C ASP A 290 0.04 -0.78 1.83
N TYR A 291 0.62 0.44 1.82
CA TYR A 291 2.04 0.69 2.06
C TYR A 291 2.24 1.80 3.09
N ALA A 292 3.12 1.55 4.06
CA ALA A 292 3.70 2.59 4.92
C ALA A 292 5.13 2.20 5.26
N ALA A 293 5.96 2.03 4.20
CA ALA A 293 7.28 1.44 4.29
C ALA A 293 8.39 2.48 4.12
N SER A 294 9.56 2.23 4.71
CA SER A 294 10.73 3.11 4.60
C SER A 294 10.39 4.57 4.98
N GLY A 295 10.51 5.53 4.07
CA GLY A 295 10.06 6.91 4.29
C GLY A 295 8.59 7.03 4.73
N GLY A 296 7.70 6.13 4.27
CA GLY A 296 6.31 6.07 4.72
C GLY A 296 6.18 5.69 6.21
N TYR A 297 7.02 4.78 6.70
CA TYR A 297 7.12 4.49 8.14
C TYR A 297 7.79 5.65 8.88
N TYR A 298 8.81 6.27 8.27
CA TYR A 298 9.53 7.40 8.85
C TYR A 298 8.58 8.55 9.22
N ILE A 299 7.68 8.94 8.33
CA ILE A 299 6.71 10.03 8.60
C ILE A 299 5.61 9.61 9.59
N SER A 300 5.44 8.30 9.82
CA SER A 300 4.42 7.72 10.69
C SER A 300 4.86 7.52 12.12
N MET A 301 6.16 7.19 12.32
CA MET A 301 6.69 6.68 13.60
C MET A 301 6.56 7.62 14.79
N ALA A 302 6.42 8.94 14.55
CA ALA A 302 6.26 9.94 15.62
C ALA A 302 4.81 10.15 16.08
N ALA A 303 3.81 9.56 15.42
CA ALA A 303 2.40 9.74 15.79
C ALA A 303 2.06 9.16 17.16
N ASN A 304 1.02 9.70 17.82
CA ASN A 304 0.52 9.17 19.09
C ASN A 304 0.06 7.71 18.94
N HIS A 305 -0.67 7.40 17.89
CA HIS A 305 -1.12 6.06 17.56
C HIS A 305 -0.94 5.76 16.08
N ILE A 306 -0.66 4.51 15.77
CA ILE A 306 -0.54 4.00 14.41
C ILE A 306 -1.50 2.81 14.27
N PHE A 307 -2.36 2.88 13.25
CA PHE A 307 -3.22 1.80 12.85
C PHE A 307 -2.76 1.24 11.51
N ALA A 308 -2.69 -0.07 11.42
CA ALA A 308 -2.32 -0.81 10.21
C ALA A 308 -3.21 -2.04 10.09
N GLU A 309 -3.58 -2.38 8.88
CA GLU A 309 -4.29 -3.61 8.57
C GLU A 309 -3.33 -4.81 8.51
N PRO A 310 -3.81 -6.04 8.71
CA PRO A 310 -2.98 -7.24 8.54
C PRO A 310 -2.30 -7.34 7.16
N GLY A 311 -2.91 -6.77 6.12
CA GLY A 311 -2.38 -6.71 4.76
C GLY A 311 -1.49 -5.50 4.47
N THR A 312 -1.19 -4.64 5.44
CA THR A 312 -0.32 -3.46 5.27
C THR A 312 1.14 -3.87 5.19
N LEU A 313 1.83 -3.47 4.13
CA LEU A 313 3.29 -3.58 4.03
C LEU A 313 3.94 -2.37 4.72
N THR A 314 4.57 -2.57 5.88
CA THR A 314 5.15 -1.49 6.69
C THR A 314 6.58 -1.80 7.14
N GLY A 315 7.16 -0.92 7.96
CA GLY A 315 8.54 -1.05 8.44
C GLY A 315 9.54 -0.68 7.35
N SER A 316 10.28 -1.67 6.82
CA SER A 316 11.38 -1.45 5.88
C SER A 316 12.36 -0.39 6.37
N ILE A 317 12.68 -0.45 7.70
CA ILE A 317 13.62 0.46 8.37
C ILE A 317 15.03 0.12 7.86
N GLY A 318 15.50 0.92 6.92
CA GLY A 318 16.75 0.72 6.22
C GLY A 318 16.93 1.77 5.15
N VAL A 319 18.15 1.92 4.68
CA VAL A 319 18.54 2.91 3.67
C VAL A 319 19.25 2.23 2.53
N PHE A 320 19.05 2.72 1.36
CA PHE A 320 19.87 2.37 0.21
C PHE A 320 20.11 3.61 -0.66
N GLY A 321 21.13 3.54 -1.46
CA GLY A 321 21.44 4.57 -2.45
C GLY A 321 22.58 4.09 -3.34
N GLY A 322 22.86 4.86 -4.38
CA GLY A 322 23.91 4.52 -5.32
C GLY A 322 23.77 5.23 -6.64
N LYS A 323 24.43 4.69 -7.64
CA LYS A 323 24.44 5.22 -9.01
C LYS A 323 24.49 4.09 -10.03
N MET A 324 24.00 4.35 -11.23
CA MET A 324 24.28 3.57 -12.42
C MET A 324 25.45 4.20 -13.15
N ASN A 325 26.45 3.41 -13.52
CA ASN A 325 27.53 3.82 -14.40
C ASN A 325 27.18 3.41 -15.83
N LEU A 326 27.10 4.37 -16.73
CA LEU A 326 26.73 4.20 -18.13
C LEU A 326 27.95 4.31 -19.07
N ALA A 327 29.19 4.31 -18.55
CA ALA A 327 30.39 4.53 -19.36
C ALA A 327 30.51 3.52 -20.49
N GLY A 328 30.22 2.21 -20.23
CA GLY A 328 30.23 1.19 -21.27
C GLY A 328 29.21 1.43 -22.38
N VAL A 329 28.03 1.92 -22.02
CA VAL A 329 27.01 2.31 -23.02
C VAL A 329 27.55 3.42 -23.93
N TYR A 330 28.18 4.42 -23.37
CA TYR A 330 28.78 5.52 -24.16
C TYR A 330 29.89 5.01 -25.09
N GLU A 331 30.75 4.10 -24.61
CA GLU A 331 31.80 3.48 -25.42
C GLU A 331 31.23 2.69 -26.62
N ASP A 332 30.17 1.92 -26.40
CA ASP A 332 29.50 1.15 -27.46
C ASP A 332 28.93 2.06 -28.56
N PHE A 333 28.55 3.27 -28.22
CA PHE A 333 28.11 4.29 -29.18
C PHE A 333 29.24 5.20 -29.68
N GLY A 334 30.50 4.91 -29.37
CA GLY A 334 31.67 5.68 -29.79
C GLY A 334 31.80 7.04 -29.10
N VAL A 335 31.14 7.22 -27.94
CA VAL A 335 31.23 8.43 -27.14
C VAL A 335 32.32 8.26 -26.07
N HIS A 336 33.38 9.06 -26.15
CA HIS A 336 34.47 9.03 -25.19
C HIS A 336 34.30 10.09 -24.11
N LEU A 337 34.30 9.65 -22.86
CA LEU A 337 34.11 10.51 -21.69
C LEU A 337 35.46 10.99 -21.16
N HIS A 338 35.59 12.26 -20.88
CA HIS A 338 36.73 12.84 -20.19
C HIS A 338 36.23 13.67 -18.99
N THR A 339 36.78 13.39 -17.80
CA THR A 339 36.35 14.06 -16.57
C THR A 339 37.50 14.82 -15.94
N ASP A 340 37.32 16.12 -15.81
CA ASP A 340 38.17 16.98 -15.01
C ASP A 340 37.55 17.27 -13.66
N GLN A 341 38.25 17.00 -12.58
CA GLN A 341 37.71 17.23 -11.24
C GLN A 341 38.66 18.05 -10.36
N ARG A 342 38.04 18.75 -9.41
CA ARG A 342 38.72 19.37 -8.28
C ARG A 342 38.02 18.96 -7.00
N GLY A 343 38.79 18.38 -6.08
CA GLY A 343 38.26 17.69 -4.89
C GLY A 343 38.19 16.17 -5.05
N LYS A 344 38.58 15.42 -3.99
CA LYS A 344 38.73 13.97 -4.00
C LYS A 344 37.44 13.24 -4.39
N TYR A 345 36.27 13.77 -3.98
CA TYR A 345 34.96 13.15 -4.15
C TYR A 345 34.05 13.91 -5.12
N ALA A 346 34.61 14.75 -5.98
CA ALA A 346 33.81 15.58 -6.89
C ALA A 346 32.98 14.75 -7.88
N ASN A 347 33.45 13.53 -8.20
CA ASN A 347 32.80 12.58 -9.13
C ASN A 347 31.97 11.49 -8.41
N LEU A 348 31.78 11.59 -7.08
CA LEU A 348 31.16 10.55 -6.26
C LEU A 348 29.82 10.03 -6.82
N LEU A 349 28.94 10.92 -7.24
CA LEU A 349 27.61 10.55 -7.75
C LEU A 349 27.50 10.61 -9.28
N SER A 350 28.64 10.69 -10.00
CA SER A 350 28.60 10.67 -11.45
C SER A 350 28.17 9.31 -11.99
N GLY A 351 27.32 9.33 -13.01
CA GLY A 351 26.91 8.13 -13.77
C GLY A 351 27.92 7.68 -14.83
N THR A 352 29.18 8.17 -14.78
CA THR A 352 30.22 7.90 -15.79
C THR A 352 31.41 7.13 -15.24
N SER A 353 31.36 6.68 -14.00
CA SER A 353 32.39 5.86 -13.35
C SER A 353 31.78 5.03 -12.22
N ASP A 354 32.41 3.91 -11.91
CA ASP A 354 32.11 3.15 -10.71
C ASP A 354 32.60 3.87 -9.45
N PHE A 355 32.13 3.44 -8.27
CA PHE A 355 32.76 3.86 -7.02
C PHE A 355 34.15 3.22 -6.91
N ASN A 356 35.16 4.04 -6.66
CA ASN A 356 36.41 3.53 -6.11
C ASN A 356 36.24 3.17 -4.62
N ASP A 357 37.25 2.52 -4.03
CA ASP A 357 37.20 2.03 -2.64
C ASP A 357 36.94 3.16 -1.63
N ASP A 358 37.60 4.32 -1.81
CA ASP A 358 37.43 5.49 -0.93
C ASP A 358 36.03 6.11 -1.07
N GLU A 359 35.51 6.19 -2.29
CA GLU A 359 34.16 6.70 -2.57
C GLU A 359 33.10 5.76 -1.99
N ARG A 360 33.29 4.45 -2.13
CA ARG A 360 32.41 3.43 -1.56
C ARG A 360 32.35 3.50 -0.04
N VAL A 361 33.51 3.62 0.63
CA VAL A 361 33.60 3.82 2.09
C VAL A 361 32.89 5.10 2.50
N LYS A 362 33.12 6.20 1.77
CA LYS A 362 32.50 7.51 2.05
C LYS A 362 30.98 7.45 1.92
N PHE A 363 30.50 6.81 0.87
CA PHE A 363 29.07 6.69 0.60
C PHE A 363 28.35 5.77 1.62
N LYS A 364 28.98 4.63 1.96
CA LYS A 364 28.50 3.75 3.06
C LYS A 364 28.40 4.50 4.38
N GLY A 365 29.39 5.32 4.73
CA GLY A 365 29.34 6.16 5.93
C GLY A 365 28.17 7.15 5.93
N PHE A 366 27.85 7.73 4.79
CA PHE A 366 26.69 8.61 4.64
C PHE A 366 25.38 7.83 4.88
N LEU A 367 25.22 6.66 4.27
CA LEU A 367 24.03 5.81 4.46
C LEU A 367 23.89 5.33 5.91
N ALA A 368 25.00 4.89 6.53
CA ALA A 368 25.02 4.44 7.92
C ALA A 368 24.57 5.57 8.87
N GLY A 369 25.08 6.80 8.68
CA GLY A 369 24.66 7.94 9.48
C GLY A 369 23.17 8.26 9.36
N PHE A 370 22.58 8.15 8.18
CA PHE A 370 21.14 8.32 8.03
C PHE A 370 20.35 7.15 8.63
N TYR A 371 20.86 5.93 8.52
CA TYR A 371 20.24 4.75 9.16
C TYR A 371 20.18 4.89 10.66
N ASP A 372 21.28 5.33 11.29
CA ASP A 372 21.32 5.57 12.75
C ASP A 372 20.30 6.61 13.19
N ILE A 373 20.14 7.69 12.43
CA ILE A 373 19.09 8.70 12.65
C ILE A 373 17.71 8.07 12.56
N PHE A 374 17.46 7.22 11.54
CA PHE A 374 16.16 6.59 11.34
C PHE A 374 15.82 5.68 12.52
N VAL A 375 16.73 4.78 12.90
CA VAL A 375 16.54 3.83 14.02
C VAL A 375 16.33 4.56 15.33
N THR A 376 17.16 5.57 15.63
CA THR A 376 17.02 6.37 16.84
C THR A 376 15.65 7.04 16.93
N LYS A 377 15.22 7.72 15.88
CA LYS A 377 13.92 8.39 15.86
C LYS A 377 12.74 7.40 15.92
N ALA A 378 12.90 6.21 15.33
CA ALA A 378 11.89 5.16 15.42
C ALA A 378 11.76 4.65 16.87
N ALA A 379 12.88 4.37 17.53
CA ALA A 379 12.92 3.94 18.91
C ALA A 379 12.29 5.00 19.84
N GLU A 380 12.71 6.27 19.72
CA GLU A 380 12.15 7.37 20.49
C GLU A 380 10.63 7.55 20.25
N GLY A 381 10.21 7.51 18.98
CA GLY A 381 8.80 7.68 18.63
C GLY A 381 7.90 6.53 19.08
N ARG A 382 8.47 5.36 19.33
CA ARG A 382 7.75 4.14 19.75
C ARG A 382 8.05 3.72 21.20
N ASN A 383 8.83 4.53 21.95
CA ASN A 383 9.24 4.26 23.34
C ASN A 383 9.96 2.90 23.50
N MET A 384 10.90 2.62 22.62
CA MET A 384 11.70 1.39 22.58
C MET A 384 13.16 1.64 22.95
#